data_097eacbce307fcc912a2b1970e6631ff
#
_entry.id   097eacbce307fcc912a2b1970e6631ff
#
_cell.length_a   1.000
_cell.length_b   1.000
_cell.length_c   1.000
_cell.angle_alpha   90.00
_cell.angle_beta   90.00
_cell.angle_gamma   90.00
#
_symmetry.space_group_name_H-M   'P 1'
#
loop_
_entity.id
_entity.type
_entity.pdbx_description
1 polymer ?
#
loop_
_entity_poly.entity_id
_entity_poly.type
_entity_poly.pdbx_seq_one_letter_code
_entity_poly.pdbx_strand_id
1 'polypeptide(L)'
;SLILHTATFDGDYRRESGRPRWVAGHIPGAQHVDVASQFSDTTSPLHYTHPEPQAIADELARLGIRKAQQVVVYDSTGTLWAARLWYLLTWIGVPTRVLDGGYAAWVAGEQPIETGETAPAEPVPSWPADAVRRAWVSKQELVERAAGDDRPLVCGLPAGSFTGTDPSRYARRG
;
A
#
# COMPACT_ATOMS: atom_id res chain seq x y z
N SER A 1 -17.99 5.61 3.32
CA SER A 1 -16.59 5.18 3.20
C SER A 1 -16.41 4.52 1.85
N LEU A 2 -15.29 4.76 1.20
CA LEU A 2 -14.92 4.05 -0.01
C LEU A 2 -13.96 2.91 0.38
N ILE A 3 -14.13 1.74 -0.24
CA ILE A 3 -13.33 0.56 0.05
C ILE A 3 -12.35 0.35 -1.11
N LEU A 4 -11.05 0.22 -0.80
CA LEU A 4 -10.02 -0.07 -1.78
C LEU A 4 -9.41 -1.44 -1.48
N HIS A 5 -9.41 -2.31 -2.49
CA HIS A 5 -8.58 -3.51 -2.51
C HIS A 5 -7.23 -3.17 -3.13
N THR A 6 -6.14 -3.62 -2.52
CA THR A 6 -4.80 -3.39 -3.04
C THR A 6 -4.27 -4.57 -3.84
N ALA A 7 -3.18 -4.33 -4.58
CA ALA A 7 -2.47 -5.36 -5.29
C ALA A 7 -2.06 -6.51 -4.37
N THR A 8 -2.16 -7.69 -4.87
CA THR A 8 -1.61 -8.89 -4.24
C THR A 8 -0.28 -9.25 -4.88
N PHE A 9 0.56 -9.92 -4.10
CA PHE A 9 1.88 -10.35 -4.52
C PHE A 9 1.96 -11.86 -4.45
N ASP A 10 2.22 -12.52 -5.55
CA ASP A 10 2.55 -13.93 -5.54
C ASP A 10 4.08 -14.12 -5.50
N GLY A 11 4.57 -14.47 -4.33
CA GLY A 11 5.85 -15.11 -4.00
C GLY A 11 7.18 -14.53 -4.49
N ASP A 12 7.24 -13.98 -5.70
CA ASP A 12 8.49 -13.62 -6.38
C ASP A 12 8.77 -12.12 -6.48
N TYR A 13 8.00 -11.27 -5.80
CA TYR A 13 8.05 -9.81 -5.95
C TYR A 13 8.01 -9.33 -7.42
N ARG A 14 7.50 -10.18 -8.28
CA ARG A 14 7.15 -9.77 -9.63
C ARG A 14 5.95 -8.86 -9.53
N ARG A 15 5.88 -7.87 -10.40
CA ARG A 15 4.83 -6.87 -10.45
C ARG A 15 3.51 -7.48 -10.96
N GLU A 16 3.05 -8.55 -10.33
CA GLU A 16 1.79 -9.17 -10.68
C GLU A 16 0.65 -8.40 -10.04
N SER A 17 -0.28 -7.98 -10.86
CA SER A 17 -1.48 -7.31 -10.37
C SER A 17 -2.33 -8.25 -9.54
N GLY A 18 -2.87 -7.78 -8.42
CA GLY A 18 -3.87 -8.48 -7.64
C GLY A 18 -5.27 -8.52 -8.26
N ARG A 19 -5.44 -7.89 -9.44
CA ARG A 19 -6.74 -7.78 -10.11
C ARG A 19 -7.44 -9.13 -10.37
N PRO A 20 -6.76 -10.21 -10.83
CA PRO A 20 -7.43 -11.49 -11.02
C PRO A 20 -8.06 -12.04 -9.74
N ARG A 21 -7.42 -11.88 -8.59
CA ARG A 21 -7.97 -12.30 -7.30
C ARG A 21 -9.15 -11.44 -6.87
N TRP A 22 -9.05 -10.13 -7.10
CA TRP A 22 -10.15 -9.21 -6.83
C TRP A 22 -11.38 -9.51 -7.70
N VAL A 23 -11.20 -9.81 -8.99
CA VAL A 23 -12.29 -10.22 -9.89
C VAL A 23 -12.92 -11.54 -9.44
N ALA A 24 -12.13 -12.47 -8.91
CA ALA A 24 -12.62 -13.74 -8.39
C ALA A 24 -13.47 -13.58 -7.11
N GLY A 25 -13.20 -12.53 -6.31
CA GLY A 25 -14.00 -12.23 -5.13
C GLY A 25 -13.44 -11.03 -4.35
N HIS A 26 -14.31 -10.09 -4.02
CA HIS A 26 -13.96 -8.89 -3.26
C HIS A 26 -15.12 -8.42 -2.36
N ILE A 27 -14.83 -7.50 -1.46
CA ILE A 27 -15.86 -6.85 -0.63
C ILE A 27 -16.75 -6.00 -1.54
N PRO A 28 -18.08 -6.09 -1.43
CA PRO A 28 -19.01 -5.39 -2.32
C PRO A 28 -18.70 -3.89 -2.43
N GLY A 29 -18.65 -3.41 -3.67
CA GLY A 29 -18.34 -2.02 -4.00
C GLY A 29 -16.87 -1.62 -3.83
N ALA A 30 -15.97 -2.54 -3.51
CA ALA A 30 -14.54 -2.24 -3.45
C ALA A 30 -13.97 -2.02 -4.84
N GLN A 31 -13.13 -1.00 -5.00
CA GLN A 31 -12.35 -0.79 -6.22
C GLN A 31 -10.96 -1.39 -6.05
N HIS A 32 -10.45 -1.99 -7.11
CA HIS A 32 -9.07 -2.49 -7.13
C HIS A 32 -8.09 -1.37 -7.48
N VAL A 33 -6.99 -1.32 -6.73
CA VAL A 33 -5.85 -0.44 -7.00
C VAL A 33 -4.54 -1.24 -7.02
N ASP A 34 -3.70 -0.95 -7.98
CA ASP A 34 -2.37 -1.55 -8.11
C ASP A 34 -1.33 -0.61 -7.50
N VAL A 35 -0.80 -1.00 -6.34
CA VAL A 35 0.20 -0.18 -5.63
C VAL A 35 1.48 -0.02 -6.44
N ALA A 36 1.85 -1.00 -7.26
CA ALA A 36 3.10 -0.95 -8.03
C ALA A 36 3.07 0.10 -9.13
N SER A 37 1.93 0.28 -9.79
CA SER A 37 1.79 1.21 -10.93
C SER A 37 1.11 2.53 -10.57
N GLN A 38 0.11 2.50 -9.65
CA GLN A 38 -0.70 3.67 -9.32
C GLN A 38 -0.19 4.45 -8.10
N PHE A 39 0.45 3.75 -7.14
CA PHE A 39 0.90 4.33 -5.88
C PHE A 39 2.40 4.13 -5.64
N SER A 40 3.18 4.12 -6.71
CA SER A 40 4.65 4.07 -6.68
C SER A 40 5.24 4.98 -7.75
N ASP A 41 6.43 5.50 -7.49
CA ASP A 41 7.22 6.17 -8.53
C ASP A 41 7.78 5.12 -9.49
N THR A 42 7.17 5.02 -10.67
CA THR A 42 7.56 4.06 -11.70
C THR A 42 8.82 4.47 -12.47
N THR A 43 9.32 5.67 -12.28
CA THR A 43 10.58 6.16 -12.88
C THR A 43 11.81 5.78 -12.06
N SER A 44 11.60 5.44 -10.78
CA SER A 44 12.67 5.00 -9.89
C SER A 44 13.23 3.63 -10.32
N PRO A 45 14.56 3.42 -10.26
CA PRO A 45 15.16 2.10 -10.45
C PRO A 45 14.85 1.14 -9.29
N LEU A 46 14.35 1.65 -8.17
CA LEU A 46 13.94 0.86 -7.00
C LEU A 46 12.45 0.54 -7.08
N HIS A 47 12.09 -0.67 -6.63
CA HIS A 47 10.69 -1.08 -6.57
C HIS A 47 9.97 -0.35 -5.44
N TYR A 48 8.71 0.02 -5.69
CA TYR A 48 7.82 0.61 -4.70
C TYR A 48 8.36 1.89 -4.03
N THR A 49 9.18 2.68 -4.73
CA THR A 49 9.53 4.02 -4.27
C THR A 49 8.25 4.84 -4.10
N HIS A 50 8.17 5.62 -3.03
CA HIS A 50 6.99 6.45 -2.81
C HIS A 50 6.84 7.50 -3.91
N PRO A 51 5.63 7.73 -4.43
CA PRO A 51 5.39 8.81 -5.39
C PRO A 51 5.36 10.15 -4.66
N GLU A 52 5.36 11.24 -5.42
CA GLU A 52 5.13 12.58 -4.88
C GLU A 52 3.71 12.71 -4.30
N PRO A 53 3.50 13.52 -3.25
CA PRO A 53 2.19 13.71 -2.61
C PRO A 53 1.08 14.07 -3.58
N GLN A 54 1.36 14.95 -4.54
CA GLN A 54 0.37 15.36 -5.54
C GLN A 54 -0.06 14.20 -6.43
N ALA A 55 0.86 13.32 -6.83
CA ALA A 55 0.52 12.16 -7.65
C ALA A 55 -0.44 11.19 -6.93
N ILE A 56 -0.31 11.06 -5.61
CA ILE A 56 -1.25 10.28 -4.79
C ILE A 56 -2.64 10.92 -4.81
N ALA A 57 -2.73 12.23 -4.63
CA ALA A 57 -4.00 12.95 -4.64
C ALA A 57 -4.70 12.89 -6.00
N ASP A 58 -3.94 13.02 -7.07
CA ASP A 58 -4.46 12.93 -8.45
C ASP A 58 -5.03 11.53 -8.73
N GLU A 59 -4.34 10.49 -8.29
CA GLU A 59 -4.81 9.11 -8.45
C GLU A 59 -6.06 8.84 -7.62
N LEU A 60 -6.12 9.32 -6.37
CA LEU A 60 -7.32 9.22 -5.54
C LEU A 60 -8.51 9.96 -6.14
N ALA A 61 -8.29 11.15 -6.69
CA ALA A 61 -9.33 11.91 -7.37
C ALA A 61 -9.86 11.17 -8.62
N ARG A 62 -9.00 10.50 -9.37
CA ARG A 62 -9.37 9.63 -10.49
C ARG A 62 -10.21 8.43 -10.04
N LEU A 63 -10.00 7.93 -8.82
CA LEU A 63 -10.81 6.89 -8.18
C LEU A 63 -12.08 7.43 -7.50
N GLY A 64 -12.42 8.70 -7.69
CA GLY A 64 -13.62 9.31 -7.11
C GLY A 64 -13.49 9.67 -5.63
N ILE A 65 -12.29 9.66 -5.05
CA ILE A 65 -12.04 9.91 -3.63
C ILE A 65 -11.72 11.40 -3.41
N ARG A 66 -12.42 12.03 -2.44
CA ARG A 66 -12.18 13.39 -2.01
C ARG A 66 -11.25 13.43 -0.79
N LYS A 67 -10.52 14.53 -0.59
CA LYS A 67 -9.54 14.72 0.49
C LYS A 67 -10.05 14.34 1.89
N ALA A 68 -11.27 14.72 2.24
CA ALA A 68 -11.86 14.47 3.56
C ALA A 68 -12.64 13.15 3.64
N GLN A 69 -12.67 12.38 2.57
CA GLN A 69 -13.43 11.14 2.52
C GLN A 69 -12.65 10.03 3.26
N GLN A 70 -13.36 9.33 4.16
CA GLN A 70 -12.77 8.16 4.81
C GLN A 70 -12.59 7.01 3.83
N VAL A 71 -11.40 6.44 3.81
CA VAL A 71 -11.02 5.28 3.01
C VAL A 71 -10.78 4.09 3.92
N VAL A 72 -11.27 2.92 3.52
CA VAL A 72 -10.92 1.63 4.13
C VAL A 72 -10.10 0.87 3.10
N VAL A 73 -8.94 0.39 3.51
CA VAL A 73 -8.06 -0.41 2.65
C VAL A 73 -7.93 -1.83 3.18
N TYR A 74 -7.87 -2.79 2.28
CA TYR A 74 -7.62 -4.19 2.63
C TYR A 74 -6.84 -4.89 1.51
N ASP A 75 -6.27 -6.03 1.80
CA ASP A 75 -5.66 -6.91 0.80
C ASP A 75 -6.02 -8.37 1.04
N SER A 76 -5.55 -9.24 0.15
CA SER A 76 -5.76 -10.67 0.19
C SER A 76 -4.52 -11.46 0.65
N THR A 77 -3.47 -10.78 1.14
CA THR A 77 -2.14 -11.35 1.38
C THR A 77 -1.54 -11.04 2.76
N GLY A 78 -2.39 -10.82 3.77
CA GLY A 78 -1.92 -10.64 5.14
C GLY A 78 -1.54 -9.22 5.52
N THR A 79 -2.21 -8.23 4.95
CA THR A 79 -2.18 -6.81 5.34
C THR A 79 -0.95 -6.03 4.83
N LEU A 80 0.01 -6.66 4.19
CA LEU A 80 1.25 -6.00 3.73
C LEU A 80 0.98 -4.81 2.79
N TRP A 81 0.16 -5.03 1.77
CA TRP A 81 -0.15 -4.01 0.77
C TRP A 81 -1.16 -2.99 1.27
N ALA A 82 -2.11 -3.44 2.08
CA ALA A 82 -3.04 -2.54 2.76
C ALA A 82 -2.29 -1.58 3.70
N ALA A 83 -1.31 -2.05 4.46
CA ALA A 83 -0.47 -1.22 5.31
C ALA A 83 0.35 -0.22 4.49
N ARG A 84 0.90 -0.64 3.35
CA ARG A 84 1.63 0.24 2.43
C ARG A 84 0.73 1.38 1.90
N LEU A 85 -0.46 1.03 1.41
CA LEU A 85 -1.40 2.03 0.89
C LEU A 85 -1.90 2.95 2.01
N TRP A 86 -2.25 2.40 3.17
CA TRP A 86 -2.61 3.17 4.36
C TRP A 86 -1.54 4.20 4.72
N TYR A 87 -0.27 3.81 4.70
CA TYR A 87 0.84 4.71 5.02
C TYR A 87 0.95 5.87 4.04
N LEU A 88 0.83 5.62 2.74
CA LEU A 88 0.86 6.65 1.69
C LEU A 88 -0.32 7.62 1.82
N LEU A 89 -1.54 7.11 2.02
CA LEU A 89 -2.73 7.94 2.14
C LEU A 89 -2.72 8.81 3.41
N THR A 90 -2.32 8.24 4.54
CA THR A 90 -2.19 8.99 5.79
C THR A 90 -1.03 9.99 5.74
N TRP A 91 0.02 9.72 4.97
CA TRP A 91 1.12 10.65 4.75
C TRP A 91 0.68 11.95 4.07
N ILE A 92 -0.31 11.90 3.21
CA ILE A 92 -0.93 13.11 2.59
C ILE A 92 -2.20 13.58 3.30
N GLY A 93 -2.49 13.07 4.48
CA GLY A 93 -3.60 13.51 5.33
C GLY A 93 -4.98 12.96 4.97
N VAL A 94 -5.08 11.90 4.17
CA VAL A 94 -6.36 11.24 3.88
C VAL A 94 -6.76 10.31 5.03
N PRO A 95 -7.97 10.45 5.62
CA PRO A 95 -8.44 9.58 6.69
C PRO A 95 -8.55 8.13 6.21
N THR A 96 -7.65 7.26 6.65
CA THR A 96 -7.58 5.89 6.14
C THR A 96 -7.52 4.89 7.28
N ARG A 97 -8.22 3.76 7.13
CA ARG A 97 -8.20 2.61 8.05
C ARG A 97 -7.87 1.34 7.28
N VAL A 98 -7.18 0.42 7.93
CA VAL A 98 -6.95 -0.94 7.42
C VAL A 98 -8.02 -1.85 7.98
N LEU A 99 -8.60 -2.71 7.14
CA LEU A 99 -9.52 -3.75 7.60
C LEU A 99 -8.73 -4.82 8.35
N ASP A 100 -9.05 -5.02 9.61
CA ASP A 100 -8.41 -6.04 10.43
C ASP A 100 -8.68 -7.45 9.89
N GLY A 101 -7.63 -8.26 9.78
CA GLY A 101 -7.67 -9.58 9.16
C GLY A 101 -7.88 -9.60 7.65
N GLY A 102 -8.06 -8.44 7.01
CA GLY A 102 -8.19 -8.30 5.55
C GLY A 102 -9.32 -9.12 4.93
N TYR A 103 -9.14 -9.52 3.66
CA TYR A 103 -10.15 -10.29 2.94
C TYR A 103 -10.39 -11.68 3.55
N ALA A 104 -9.35 -12.29 4.12
CA ALA A 104 -9.48 -13.61 4.74
C ALA A 104 -10.46 -13.62 5.93
N ALA A 105 -10.38 -12.61 6.81
CA ALA A 105 -11.30 -12.46 7.94
C ALA A 105 -12.72 -12.13 7.46
N TRP A 106 -12.88 -11.34 6.40
CA TRP A 106 -14.16 -11.03 5.79
C TRP A 106 -14.88 -12.29 5.32
N VAL A 107 -14.16 -13.16 4.60
CA VAL A 107 -14.69 -14.45 4.11
C VAL A 107 -14.98 -15.41 5.25
N ALA A 108 -14.08 -15.54 6.22
CA ALA A 108 -14.27 -16.39 7.39
C ALA A 108 -15.47 -15.97 8.25
N GLY A 109 -15.82 -14.68 8.22
CA GLY A 109 -17.00 -14.12 8.86
C GLY A 109 -18.28 -14.24 8.02
N GLU A 110 -18.26 -15.03 6.93
CA GLU A 110 -19.41 -15.28 6.03
C GLU A 110 -20.06 -13.97 5.53
N GLN A 111 -19.25 -12.93 5.35
CA GLN A 111 -19.74 -11.65 4.88
C GLN A 111 -19.97 -11.65 3.35
N PRO A 112 -20.86 -10.80 2.83
CA PRO A 112 -21.17 -10.74 1.40
C PRO A 112 -19.92 -10.53 0.52
N ILE A 113 -19.88 -11.22 -0.60
CA ILE A 113 -18.81 -11.15 -1.59
C ILE A 113 -19.41 -10.73 -2.93
N GLU A 114 -18.74 -9.83 -3.63
CA GLU A 114 -19.01 -9.49 -5.02
C GLU A 114 -17.95 -10.13 -5.91
N THR A 115 -18.32 -10.52 -7.11
CA THR A 115 -17.43 -11.09 -8.14
C THR A 115 -17.55 -10.30 -9.43
N GLY A 116 -16.53 -10.35 -10.26
CA GLY A 116 -16.49 -9.57 -11.50
C GLY A 116 -15.90 -8.18 -11.28
N GLU A 117 -16.16 -7.29 -12.21
CA GLU A 117 -15.65 -5.91 -12.17
C GLU A 117 -16.66 -4.99 -11.49
N THR A 118 -16.22 -4.26 -10.47
CA THR A 118 -17.00 -3.14 -9.93
C THR A 118 -16.95 -1.97 -10.91
N ALA A 119 -18.09 -1.34 -11.15
CA ALA A 119 -18.14 -0.12 -11.95
C ALA A 119 -17.19 0.95 -11.38
N PRO A 120 -16.32 1.54 -12.19
CA PRO A 120 -15.43 2.60 -11.71
C PRO A 120 -16.24 3.78 -11.19
N ALA A 121 -15.78 4.37 -10.09
CA ALA A 121 -16.40 5.60 -9.59
C ALA A 121 -16.12 6.76 -10.54
N GLU A 122 -17.05 7.72 -10.56
CA GLU A 122 -16.85 8.96 -11.31
C GLU A 122 -15.68 9.77 -10.72
N PRO A 123 -14.70 10.17 -11.54
CA PRO A 123 -13.60 11.00 -11.08
C PRO A 123 -14.09 12.31 -10.45
N VAL A 124 -13.38 12.80 -9.47
CA VAL A 124 -13.62 14.09 -8.83
C VAL A 124 -12.46 15.05 -9.09
N PRO A 125 -12.61 16.37 -8.91
CA PRO A 125 -11.50 17.30 -9.00
C PRO A 125 -10.40 16.95 -8.02
N SER A 126 -9.15 16.94 -8.50
CA SER A 126 -7.98 16.78 -7.63
C SER A 126 -7.83 17.98 -6.68
N TRP A 127 -7.04 17.81 -5.63
CA TRP A 127 -6.77 18.84 -4.64
C TRP A 127 -5.26 18.99 -4.41
N PRO A 128 -4.79 20.19 -4.01
CA PRO A 128 -3.40 20.37 -3.62
C PRO A 128 -3.05 19.46 -2.44
N ALA A 129 -1.97 18.68 -2.58
CA ALA A 129 -1.52 17.73 -1.58
C ALA A 129 -0.04 17.90 -1.27
N ASP A 130 0.26 17.96 0.04
CA ASP A 130 1.58 17.98 0.60
C ASP A 130 1.71 16.89 1.67
N ALA A 131 2.94 16.51 1.98
CA ALA A 131 3.21 15.64 3.09
C ALA A 131 2.85 16.33 4.43
N VAL A 132 1.94 15.72 5.19
CA VAL A 132 1.54 16.27 6.51
C VAL A 132 2.56 16.00 7.60
N ARG A 133 3.55 15.16 7.31
CA ARG A 133 4.67 14.82 8.21
C ARG A 133 5.87 14.33 7.43
N ARG A 134 7.06 14.45 8.00
CA ARG A 134 8.25 13.77 7.47
C ARG A 134 8.12 12.26 7.77
N ALA A 135 7.96 11.45 6.74
CA ALA A 135 7.68 10.03 6.86
C ALA A 135 8.75 9.14 6.21
N TRP A 136 9.64 9.74 5.42
CA TRP A 136 10.68 9.05 4.68
C TRP A 136 12.06 9.57 5.08
N VAL A 137 13.04 8.68 5.04
CA VAL A 137 14.45 8.95 5.26
C VAL A 137 15.24 8.37 4.10
N SER A 138 16.16 9.14 3.55
CA SER A 138 17.04 8.66 2.49
C SER A 138 18.11 7.70 3.04
N LYS A 139 18.69 6.90 2.14
CA LYS A 139 19.86 6.07 2.48
C LYS A 139 20.99 6.90 3.06
N GLN A 140 21.26 8.06 2.45
CA GLN A 140 22.34 8.96 2.89
C GLN A 140 22.10 9.47 4.31
N GLU A 141 20.90 9.95 4.60
CA GLU A 141 20.53 10.39 5.96
C GLU A 141 20.66 9.26 6.99
N LEU A 142 20.29 8.02 6.59
CA LEU A 142 20.40 6.88 7.48
C LEU A 142 21.85 6.53 7.78
N VAL A 143 22.75 6.58 6.76
CA VAL A 143 24.18 6.34 6.93
C VAL A 143 24.81 7.39 7.84
N GLU A 144 24.48 8.67 7.64
CA GLU A 144 24.97 9.76 8.48
C GLU A 144 24.51 9.63 9.95
N ARG A 145 23.28 9.20 10.15
CA ARG A 145 22.71 8.98 11.48
C ARG A 145 23.29 7.77 12.20
N ALA A 146 23.59 6.69 11.48
CA ALA A 146 24.12 5.44 12.07
C ALA A 146 25.46 5.64 12.80
N ALA A 147 26.19 6.71 12.52
CA ALA A 147 27.45 7.02 13.16
C ALA A 147 27.34 7.69 14.55
N GLY A 148 26.15 8.15 14.95
CA GLY A 148 26.00 8.88 16.22
C GLY A 148 24.59 9.05 16.78
N ASP A 149 23.60 8.32 16.23
CA ASP A 149 22.20 8.41 16.63
C ASP A 149 21.81 7.12 17.39
N ASP A 150 21.34 7.27 18.61
CA ASP A 150 20.89 6.16 19.47
C ASP A 150 19.43 5.74 19.25
N ARG A 151 18.73 6.39 18.29
CA ARG A 151 17.36 6.01 17.97
C ARG A 151 17.33 4.60 17.35
N PRO A 152 16.46 3.72 17.82
CA PRO A 152 16.42 2.35 17.34
C PRO A 152 16.03 2.29 15.85
N LEU A 153 16.74 1.45 15.09
CA LEU A 153 16.36 1.05 13.76
C LEU A 153 15.62 -0.28 13.84
N VAL A 154 14.39 -0.29 13.34
CA VAL A 154 13.55 -1.50 13.37
C VAL A 154 13.45 -2.08 11.96
N CYS A 155 13.86 -3.34 11.82
CA CYS A 155 13.66 -4.09 10.59
C CYS A 155 12.23 -4.63 10.53
N GLY A 156 11.47 -4.24 9.50
CA GLY A 156 10.09 -4.70 9.28
C GLY A 156 9.99 -6.06 8.54
N LEU A 157 11.11 -6.75 8.30
CA LEU A 157 11.13 -8.05 7.64
C LEU A 157 10.91 -9.19 8.66
N PRO A 158 10.49 -10.38 8.19
CA PRO A 158 10.47 -11.58 9.02
C PRO A 158 11.83 -11.87 9.66
N ALA A 159 11.82 -12.46 10.85
CA ALA A 159 13.04 -12.74 11.61
C ALA A 159 14.07 -13.54 10.81
N GLY A 160 13.64 -14.54 10.04
CA GLY A 160 14.53 -15.34 9.21
C GLY A 160 15.24 -14.54 8.11
N SER A 161 14.55 -13.56 7.54
CA SER A 161 15.16 -12.64 6.56
C SER A 161 16.18 -11.71 7.23
N PHE A 162 15.89 -11.23 8.45
CA PHE A 162 16.82 -10.40 9.22
C PHE A 162 18.05 -11.17 9.68
N THR A 163 17.87 -12.36 10.24
CA THR A 163 18.99 -13.22 10.71
C THR A 163 19.74 -13.92 9.57
N GLY A 164 19.18 -13.88 8.36
CA GLY A 164 19.77 -14.53 7.19
C GLY A 164 19.61 -16.05 7.16
N THR A 165 18.67 -16.60 7.93
CA THR A 165 18.33 -18.03 7.90
C THR A 165 17.43 -18.39 6.72
N ASP A 166 16.63 -17.42 6.25
CA ASP A 166 15.82 -17.60 5.06
C ASP A 166 16.63 -17.35 3.78
N PRO A 167 16.26 -17.97 2.65
CA PRO A 167 16.83 -17.64 1.36
C PRO A 167 16.70 -16.15 1.07
N SER A 168 17.81 -15.44 1.02
CA SER A 168 17.82 -14.00 0.77
C SER A 168 18.14 -13.72 -0.69
N ARG A 169 17.34 -12.81 -1.28
CA ARG A 169 17.65 -12.20 -2.58
C ARG A 169 18.61 -11.01 -2.46
N TYR A 170 18.95 -10.60 -1.25
CA TYR A 170 19.88 -9.49 -1.02
C TYR A 170 21.30 -10.03 -0.92
N ALA A 171 22.26 -9.31 -1.52
CA ALA A 171 23.67 -9.69 -1.50
C ALA A 171 24.29 -9.66 -0.09
N ARG A 172 23.71 -8.85 0.80
CA ARG A 172 24.10 -8.77 2.21
C ARG A 172 22.90 -9.07 3.10
N ARG A 173 23.15 -9.74 4.20
CA ARG A 173 22.18 -10.06 5.25
C ARG A 173 22.36 -9.07 6.40
N GLY A 174 21.28 -8.76 7.11
CA GLY A 174 21.32 -7.90 8.29
C GLY A 174 21.92 -8.61 9.50
#